data_1d7bf8a9bf032777e51b2737428a94eb
#
_entry.id   1d7bf8a9bf032777e51b2737428a94eb
#
_cell.length_a   1.000
_cell.length_b   1.000
_cell.length_c   1.000
_cell.angle_alpha   90.00
_cell.angle_beta   90.00
_cell.angle_gamma   90.00
#
_symmetry.space_group_name_H-M   'P 1'
#
loop_
_entity.id
_entity.type
_entity.pdbx_description
1 polymer ?
#
loop_
_entity_poly.entity_id
_entity_poly.type
_entity_poly.pdbx_seq_one_letter_code
_entity_poly.pdbx_strand_id
1 'polypeptide(L)'
;MPPVRTAKINSAADAPAPGLETPKKRLLKPVFKGIKAATFDYSDTEWDGLYHRSIGTATRIIYFGHHFVLTDEHIEDIAVLARQVREKITQLSFRYSYVSYEAKNDARAVTNQGAIRLTKVLPNLKVLKLQGTAEITDEGIAAFLKGLPNLQILEVTGTIGMSKMPSGKLFDEFRRHPGWAPDLRSLAIKDNESDKVFMKSMREMSRSRPDLAISLVNKSEEKRWGDWKLTSTSKDFQKGRKISM
;
A
#
# COMPACT_ATOMS: atom_id res chain seq x y z
N MET A 1 70.64 6.78 61.00
CA MET A 1 69.19 6.79 60.99
C MET A 1 68.73 8.09 60.39
N PRO A 2 68.12 8.13 59.17
CA PRO A 2 67.55 9.34 58.61
C PRO A 2 66.09 9.49 59.03
N PRO A 3 65.57 10.72 59.09
CA PRO A 3 64.21 11.00 59.60
C PRO A 3 63.11 10.73 58.59
N VAL A 4 62.02 10.18 59.13
CA VAL A 4 60.76 9.87 58.41
C VAL A 4 60.04 11.18 58.05
N ARG A 5 59.75 11.38 56.74
CA ARG A 5 58.92 12.48 56.25
C ARG A 5 57.46 12.05 56.32
N THR A 6 56.69 12.72 57.15
CA THR A 6 55.22 12.64 57.19
C THR A 6 54.63 13.33 55.98
N ALA A 7 53.88 12.60 55.14
CA ALA A 7 53.14 13.13 54.02
C ALA A 7 51.82 13.78 54.54
N LYS A 8 51.62 15.05 54.14
CA LYS A 8 50.34 15.75 54.35
C LYS A 8 49.27 15.21 53.40
N ILE A 9 48.20 14.66 53.98
CA ILE A 9 46.99 14.31 53.23
C ILE A 9 46.23 15.63 52.95
N ASN A 10 46.22 16.04 51.67
CA ASN A 10 45.33 17.10 51.20
C ASN A 10 43.91 16.49 51.03
N SER A 11 42.96 16.95 51.80
CA SER A 11 41.55 16.71 51.60
C SER A 11 41.14 17.39 50.32
N ALA A 12 40.78 16.59 49.31
CA ALA A 12 40.12 17.08 48.10
C ALA A 12 38.69 17.53 48.45
N ALA A 13 38.46 18.84 48.25
CA ALA A 13 37.16 19.41 48.40
C ALA A 13 36.14 18.81 47.43
N ASP A 14 34.93 18.63 47.94
CA ASP A 14 33.74 18.20 47.21
C ASP A 14 33.58 19.00 45.91
N ALA A 15 33.70 18.31 44.76
CA ALA A 15 33.25 18.84 43.49
C ALA A 15 31.72 18.59 43.40
N PRO A 16 30.89 19.58 43.05
CA PRO A 16 29.48 19.38 42.91
C PRO A 16 29.19 18.37 41.78
N ALA A 17 28.32 17.40 42.06
CA ALA A 17 27.85 16.40 41.07
C ALA A 17 27.33 17.10 39.82
N PRO A 18 27.65 16.59 38.60
CA PRO A 18 27.11 17.15 37.38
C PRO A 18 25.59 17.08 37.42
N GLY A 19 24.93 18.25 37.38
CA GLY A 19 23.49 18.37 37.39
C GLY A 19 22.86 17.47 36.29
N LEU A 20 21.91 16.66 36.67
CA LEU A 20 21.05 15.94 35.71
C LEU A 20 20.39 16.99 34.81
N GLU A 21 20.92 17.16 33.59
CA GLU A 21 20.24 17.92 32.56
C GLU A 21 18.90 17.24 32.28
N THR A 22 17.82 17.87 32.69
CA THR A 22 16.49 17.47 32.31
C THR A 22 16.43 17.37 30.79
N PRO A 23 15.94 16.24 30.21
CA PRO A 23 15.91 16.08 28.76
C PRO A 23 15.07 17.22 28.18
N LYS A 24 15.73 18.11 27.42
CA LYS A 24 15.06 19.19 26.69
C LYS A 24 13.97 18.53 25.85
N LYS A 25 12.68 18.79 26.16
CA LYS A 25 11.55 18.39 25.34
C LYS A 25 11.87 18.84 23.92
N ARG A 26 12.21 17.90 23.03
CA ARG A 26 12.31 18.19 21.61
C ARG A 26 10.94 18.73 21.19
N LEU A 27 10.86 20.03 20.94
CA LEU A 27 9.71 20.64 20.30
C LEU A 27 9.51 19.89 18.98
N LEU A 28 8.50 19.04 18.93
CA LEU A 28 8.11 18.35 17.71
C LEU A 28 7.83 19.44 16.68
N LYS A 29 8.59 19.46 15.59
CA LYS A 29 8.33 20.39 14.48
C LYS A 29 6.85 20.27 14.12
N PRO A 30 6.12 21.39 13.91
CA PRO A 30 4.71 21.33 13.56
C PRO A 30 4.55 20.47 12.29
N VAL A 31 3.75 19.41 12.38
CA VAL A 31 3.54 18.55 11.24
C VAL A 31 2.63 19.27 10.27
N PHE A 32 3.05 19.33 9.02
CA PHE A 32 2.32 20.00 7.96
C PHE A 32 0.86 19.50 7.86
N LYS A 33 -0.10 20.41 7.65
CA LYS A 33 -1.51 20.05 7.58
C LYS A 33 -1.83 19.24 6.33
N GLY A 34 -1.28 19.62 5.19
CA GLY A 34 -1.56 19.00 3.90
C GLY A 34 -3.00 19.23 3.41
N ILE A 35 -3.35 18.53 2.33
CA ILE A 35 -4.68 18.56 1.72
C ILE A 35 -5.40 17.24 1.94
N LYS A 36 -6.75 17.24 1.94
CA LYS A 36 -7.56 16.04 2.23
C LYS A 36 -7.36 14.94 1.21
N ALA A 37 -7.29 15.28 -0.07
CA ALA A 37 -7.03 14.37 -1.17
C ALA A 37 -5.81 14.90 -1.95
N ALA A 38 -4.68 14.21 -1.83
CA ALA A 38 -3.46 14.53 -2.56
C ALA A 38 -3.45 13.74 -3.86
N THR A 39 -3.30 14.44 -4.98
CA THR A 39 -3.21 13.85 -6.33
C THR A 39 -1.83 14.14 -6.89
N PHE A 40 -1.22 13.16 -7.52
CA PHE A 40 0.08 13.22 -8.15
C PHE A 40 -0.03 12.64 -9.55
N ASP A 41 0.07 13.45 -10.57
CA ASP A 41 -0.01 13.01 -11.96
C ASP A 41 1.35 12.65 -12.54
N TYR A 42 2.44 13.22 -11.99
CA TYR A 42 3.79 12.96 -12.46
C TYR A 42 4.71 12.57 -11.30
N SER A 43 5.52 11.50 -11.48
CA SER A 43 6.45 11.05 -10.44
C SER A 43 7.63 11.99 -10.26
N ASP A 44 8.20 12.49 -11.34
CA ASP A 44 9.40 13.33 -11.35
C ASP A 44 9.17 14.79 -10.93
N THR A 45 8.03 15.37 -11.27
CA THR A 45 7.76 16.79 -11.02
C THR A 45 6.86 17.08 -9.84
N GLU A 46 6.06 16.11 -9.40
CA GLU A 46 5.09 16.30 -8.32
C GLU A 46 5.40 15.47 -7.08
N TRP A 47 6.07 14.31 -7.26
CA TRP A 47 6.41 13.43 -6.14
C TRP A 47 7.84 13.61 -5.67
N ASP A 48 8.83 13.46 -6.52
CA ASP A 48 10.24 13.40 -6.15
C ASP A 48 10.69 14.62 -5.34
N GLY A 49 10.93 14.39 -4.04
CA GLY A 49 11.28 15.44 -3.10
C GLY A 49 10.18 16.47 -2.78
N LEU A 50 8.97 16.35 -3.34
CA LEU A 50 7.89 17.33 -3.22
C LEU A 50 6.61 16.80 -2.53
N TYR A 51 6.39 15.49 -2.48
CA TYR A 51 5.16 14.87 -1.92
C TYR A 51 4.82 15.35 -0.50
N HIS A 52 5.83 15.65 0.32
CA HIS A 52 5.65 16.16 1.67
C HIS A 52 5.03 17.56 1.72
N ARG A 53 4.93 18.29 0.59
CA ARG A 53 4.24 19.59 0.50
C ARG A 53 2.72 19.43 0.33
N SER A 54 2.25 18.27 -0.03
CA SER A 54 0.83 17.97 -0.24
C SER A 54 0.28 17.02 0.81
N ILE A 55 1.09 16.05 1.28
CA ILE A 55 0.68 15.03 2.24
C ILE A 55 0.96 15.50 3.68
N GLY A 56 -0.10 15.55 4.50
CA GLY A 56 0.01 16.00 5.88
C GLY A 56 -1.10 15.45 6.79
N THR A 57 -1.33 16.05 7.94
CA THR A 57 -2.26 15.56 8.96
C THR A 57 -3.73 15.58 8.53
N ALA A 58 -4.10 16.38 7.52
CA ALA A 58 -5.44 16.40 6.94
C ALA A 58 -5.64 15.35 5.86
N THR A 59 -4.56 14.78 5.29
CA THR A 59 -4.63 13.87 4.17
C THR A 59 -5.30 12.54 4.57
N ARG A 60 -6.24 12.13 3.75
CA ARG A 60 -7.00 10.86 3.89
C ARG A 60 -6.88 10.00 2.65
N ILE A 61 -6.60 10.62 1.52
CA ILE A 61 -6.65 10.04 0.19
C ILE A 61 -5.38 10.41 -0.56
N ILE A 62 -4.76 9.42 -1.19
CA ILE A 62 -3.67 9.58 -2.14
C ILE A 62 -4.12 9.00 -3.47
N TYR A 63 -4.08 9.82 -4.52
CA TYR A 63 -4.32 9.41 -5.89
C TYR A 63 -3.04 9.55 -6.72
N PHE A 64 -2.75 8.52 -7.49
CA PHE A 64 -1.73 8.56 -8.53
C PHE A 64 -2.41 8.58 -9.90
N GLY A 65 -2.07 9.57 -10.71
CA GLY A 65 -2.75 9.88 -11.97
C GLY A 65 -2.11 9.26 -13.21
N HIS A 66 -2.37 9.90 -14.36
CA HIS A 66 -2.18 9.30 -15.68
C HIS A 66 -0.73 9.16 -16.15
N HIS A 67 0.21 9.90 -15.58
CA HIS A 67 1.62 9.86 -15.97
C HIS A 67 2.51 9.32 -14.87
N PHE A 68 1.91 8.83 -13.80
CA PHE A 68 2.64 8.35 -12.64
C PHE A 68 3.16 6.92 -12.85
N VAL A 69 4.44 6.69 -12.58
CA VAL A 69 5.04 5.36 -12.53
C VAL A 69 5.20 4.97 -11.07
N LEU A 70 4.34 4.08 -10.58
CA LEU A 70 4.36 3.65 -9.19
C LEU A 70 5.34 2.50 -8.98
N THR A 71 6.24 2.65 -8.01
CA THR A 71 7.26 1.67 -7.63
C THR A 71 7.26 1.42 -6.12
N ASP A 72 8.05 0.45 -5.68
CA ASP A 72 8.25 0.19 -4.25
C ASP A 72 8.94 1.37 -3.53
N GLU A 73 9.75 2.16 -4.23
CA GLU A 73 10.42 3.34 -3.68
C GLU A 73 9.40 4.39 -3.20
N HIS A 74 8.32 4.60 -3.94
CA HIS A 74 7.26 5.51 -3.52
C HIS A 74 6.55 5.04 -2.24
N ILE A 75 6.52 3.71 -2.00
CA ILE A 75 6.00 3.15 -0.75
C ILE A 75 6.96 3.46 0.41
N GLU A 76 8.27 3.40 0.17
CA GLU A 76 9.28 3.81 1.17
C GLU A 76 9.24 5.30 1.44
N ASP A 77 8.99 6.13 0.45
CA ASP A 77 8.77 7.57 0.65
C ASP A 77 7.57 7.83 1.57
N ILE A 78 6.46 7.11 1.37
CA ILE A 78 5.32 7.20 2.29
C ILE A 78 5.72 6.72 3.69
N ALA A 79 6.60 5.73 3.81
CA ALA A 79 7.04 5.18 5.09
C ALA A 79 7.81 6.19 5.95
N VAL A 80 8.51 7.17 5.35
CA VAL A 80 9.21 8.25 6.08
C VAL A 80 8.27 9.33 6.61
N LEU A 81 7.02 9.40 6.15
CA LEU A 81 6.03 10.31 6.71
C LEU A 81 5.79 10.04 8.20
N ALA A 82 5.52 11.09 8.96
CA ALA A 82 5.20 10.96 10.38
C ALA A 82 4.05 9.96 10.60
N ARG A 83 4.15 9.11 11.62
CA ARG A 83 3.16 8.08 11.95
C ARG A 83 1.73 8.63 12.01
N GLN A 84 1.56 9.80 12.65
CA GLN A 84 0.26 10.49 12.76
C GLN A 84 -0.34 10.90 11.40
N VAL A 85 0.45 11.03 10.34
CA VAL A 85 -0.01 11.27 8.96
C VAL A 85 -0.44 9.96 8.34
N ARG A 86 0.43 8.95 8.39
CA ARG A 86 0.21 7.62 7.80
C ARG A 86 -1.04 6.93 8.35
N GLU A 87 -1.28 7.00 9.66
CA GLU A 87 -2.45 6.41 10.32
C GLU A 87 -3.78 7.07 9.93
N LYS A 88 -3.75 8.26 9.33
CA LYS A 88 -4.94 8.97 8.87
C LYS A 88 -5.29 8.70 7.40
N ILE A 89 -4.37 8.14 6.63
CA ILE A 89 -4.61 7.80 5.24
C ILE A 89 -5.48 6.55 5.19
N THR A 90 -6.64 6.68 4.55
CA THR A 90 -7.65 5.61 4.45
C THR A 90 -7.86 5.12 3.02
N GLN A 91 -7.31 5.83 2.04
CA GLN A 91 -7.40 5.44 0.64
C GLN A 91 -6.09 5.70 -0.08
N LEU A 92 -5.66 4.70 -0.85
CA LEU A 92 -4.60 4.81 -1.84
C LEU A 92 -5.12 4.23 -3.15
N SER A 93 -5.01 5.01 -4.23
CA SER A 93 -5.53 4.61 -5.53
C SER A 93 -4.55 4.97 -6.64
N PHE A 94 -4.12 3.96 -7.36
CA PHE A 94 -3.43 4.08 -8.62
C PHE A 94 -4.34 3.58 -9.74
N ARG A 95 -4.63 4.45 -10.71
CA ARG A 95 -5.46 4.11 -11.87
C ARG A 95 -4.61 3.92 -13.11
N TYR A 96 -4.76 2.77 -13.72
CA TYR A 96 -4.23 2.48 -15.04
C TYR A 96 -5.33 2.70 -16.07
N SER A 97 -5.40 3.91 -16.65
CA SER A 97 -6.59 4.32 -17.42
C SER A 97 -6.32 4.70 -18.87
N TYR A 98 -5.18 5.28 -19.20
CA TYR A 98 -4.83 5.61 -20.57
C TYR A 98 -3.34 5.36 -20.75
N VAL A 99 -3.00 4.66 -21.82
CA VAL A 99 -1.64 4.55 -22.29
C VAL A 99 -1.59 5.29 -23.62
N SER A 100 -1.46 6.62 -23.58
CA SER A 100 -1.09 7.36 -24.76
C SER A 100 0.38 7.11 -25.09
N TYR A 101 0.79 7.46 -26.30
CA TYR A 101 2.19 7.24 -26.74
C TYR A 101 3.23 7.87 -25.80
N GLU A 102 2.85 8.89 -25.03
CA GLU A 102 3.72 9.60 -24.08
C GLU A 102 3.43 9.27 -22.59
N ALA A 103 2.33 8.61 -22.28
CA ALA A 103 1.98 8.29 -20.89
C ALA A 103 2.71 7.04 -20.43
N LYS A 104 3.57 7.20 -19.43
CA LYS A 104 4.26 6.10 -18.74
C LYS A 104 3.54 5.68 -17.45
N ASN A 105 2.21 5.72 -17.48
CA ASN A 105 1.44 5.31 -16.32
C ASN A 105 1.50 3.81 -16.15
N ASP A 106 2.24 3.31 -15.15
CA ASP A 106 2.21 1.89 -14.78
C ASP A 106 2.54 1.68 -13.29
N ALA A 107 2.19 0.51 -12.78
CA ALA A 107 2.56 0.03 -11.45
C ALA A 107 3.23 -1.35 -11.53
N ARG A 108 3.90 -1.66 -12.65
CA ARG A 108 4.50 -2.97 -12.92
C ARG A 108 5.62 -3.28 -11.94
N ALA A 109 6.34 -2.26 -11.47
CA ALA A 109 7.45 -2.38 -10.54
C ALA A 109 7.03 -2.49 -9.06
N VAL A 110 5.72 -2.47 -8.76
CA VAL A 110 5.25 -2.75 -7.40
C VAL A 110 5.27 -4.26 -7.18
N THR A 111 6.09 -4.69 -6.21
CA THR A 111 6.34 -6.10 -5.91
C THR A 111 5.52 -6.61 -4.72
N ASN A 112 5.61 -7.92 -4.43
CA ASN A 112 5.06 -8.49 -3.21
C ASN A 112 5.70 -7.87 -1.95
N GLN A 113 6.98 -7.50 -1.99
CA GLN A 113 7.65 -6.84 -0.87
C GLN A 113 7.07 -5.45 -0.63
N GLY A 114 6.86 -4.67 -1.71
CA GLY A 114 6.14 -3.41 -1.64
C GLY A 114 4.73 -3.57 -1.08
N ALA A 115 4.00 -4.61 -1.50
CA ALA A 115 2.67 -4.92 -0.96
C ALA A 115 2.71 -5.20 0.56
N ILE A 116 3.62 -6.06 1.02
CA ILE A 116 3.84 -6.35 2.46
C ILE A 116 4.25 -5.08 3.22
N ARG A 117 5.11 -4.25 2.63
CA ARG A 117 5.55 -3.00 3.23
C ARG A 117 4.41 -2.02 3.39
N LEU A 118 3.57 -1.88 2.35
CA LEU A 118 2.41 -0.97 2.33
C LEU A 118 1.43 -1.25 3.48
N THR A 119 1.20 -2.52 3.83
CA THR A 119 0.31 -2.87 4.96
C THR A 119 0.81 -2.33 6.30
N LYS A 120 2.14 -2.29 6.48
CA LYS A 120 2.78 -1.76 7.70
C LYS A 120 2.83 -0.23 7.70
N VAL A 121 2.94 0.36 6.51
CA VAL A 121 3.06 1.82 6.32
C VAL A 121 1.70 2.49 6.49
N LEU A 122 0.63 1.93 5.90
CA LEU A 122 -0.72 2.48 5.90
C LEU A 122 -1.73 1.49 6.51
N PRO A 123 -1.68 1.22 7.83
CA PRO A 123 -2.44 0.16 8.47
C PRO A 123 -3.96 0.39 8.49
N ASN A 124 -4.41 1.61 8.25
CA ASN A 124 -5.82 2.01 8.33
C ASN A 124 -6.50 2.18 6.97
N LEU A 125 -5.90 1.61 5.90
CA LEU A 125 -6.51 1.64 4.58
C LEU A 125 -7.88 0.94 4.57
N LYS A 126 -8.86 1.64 3.99
CA LYS A 126 -10.20 1.14 3.68
C LYS A 126 -10.36 0.87 2.18
N VAL A 127 -9.66 1.63 1.37
CA VAL A 127 -9.69 1.50 -0.09
C VAL A 127 -8.27 1.41 -0.61
N LEU A 128 -7.95 0.31 -1.25
CA LEU A 128 -6.69 0.10 -1.96
C LEU A 128 -6.98 -0.30 -3.40
N LYS A 129 -6.54 0.52 -4.35
CA LYS A 129 -6.67 0.25 -5.78
C LYS A 129 -5.30 0.33 -6.44
N LEU A 130 -4.81 -0.80 -6.94
CA LEU A 130 -3.56 -0.93 -7.66
C LEU A 130 -3.85 -1.57 -9.02
N GLN A 131 -4.00 -0.73 -10.03
CA GLN A 131 -4.22 -1.18 -11.40
C GLN A 131 -2.88 -1.22 -12.16
N GLY A 132 -2.77 -2.03 -13.20
CA GLY A 132 -1.54 -2.11 -14.02
C GLY A 132 -0.36 -2.80 -13.33
N THR A 133 -0.60 -3.61 -12.30
CA THR A 133 0.45 -4.35 -11.59
C THR A 133 0.88 -5.59 -12.39
N ALA A 134 2.18 -5.93 -12.34
CA ALA A 134 2.73 -7.13 -12.97
C ALA A 134 3.27 -8.14 -11.95
N GLU A 135 3.94 -7.67 -10.91
CA GLU A 135 4.69 -8.50 -9.96
C GLU A 135 3.93 -8.88 -8.70
N ILE A 136 2.72 -8.32 -8.46
CA ILE A 136 1.89 -8.72 -7.33
C ILE A 136 1.24 -10.06 -7.63
N THR A 137 1.51 -11.05 -6.77
CA THR A 137 0.99 -12.41 -6.83
C THR A 137 -0.01 -12.67 -5.70
N ASP A 138 -0.43 -13.93 -5.54
CA ASP A 138 -1.23 -14.38 -4.38
C ASP A 138 -0.62 -13.94 -3.05
N GLU A 139 0.71 -13.94 -2.93
CA GLU A 139 1.41 -13.52 -1.72
C GLU A 139 1.14 -12.04 -1.38
N GLY A 140 1.26 -11.15 -2.36
CA GLY A 140 0.98 -9.73 -2.16
C GLY A 140 -0.49 -9.46 -1.87
N ILE A 141 -1.41 -10.14 -2.57
CA ILE A 141 -2.85 -10.02 -2.32
C ILE A 141 -3.19 -10.54 -0.92
N ALA A 142 -2.65 -11.70 -0.53
CA ALA A 142 -2.83 -12.26 0.81
C ALA A 142 -2.27 -11.33 1.90
N ALA A 143 -1.14 -10.67 1.65
CA ALA A 143 -0.58 -9.69 2.57
C ALA A 143 -1.54 -8.51 2.80
N PHE A 144 -2.21 -8.00 1.77
CA PHE A 144 -3.23 -6.96 1.93
C PHE A 144 -4.42 -7.44 2.75
N LEU A 145 -4.95 -8.63 2.43
CA LEU A 145 -6.10 -9.20 3.14
C LEU A 145 -5.81 -9.47 4.62
N LYS A 146 -4.59 -9.91 4.93
CA LYS A 146 -4.15 -10.21 6.31
C LYS A 146 -3.76 -8.95 7.07
N GLY A 147 -3.08 -8.01 6.41
CA GLY A 147 -2.44 -6.86 7.06
C GLY A 147 -3.30 -5.61 7.16
N LEU A 148 -4.45 -5.55 6.48
CA LEU A 148 -5.34 -4.39 6.44
C LEU A 148 -6.74 -4.74 6.99
N PRO A 149 -6.91 -4.76 8.31
CA PRO A 149 -8.17 -5.23 8.94
C PRO A 149 -9.39 -4.36 8.59
N ASN A 150 -9.18 -3.08 8.29
CA ASN A 150 -10.26 -2.14 7.95
C ASN A 150 -10.58 -2.07 6.45
N LEU A 151 -9.98 -2.95 5.63
CA LEU A 151 -10.09 -2.91 4.18
C LEU A 151 -11.52 -3.25 3.72
N GLN A 152 -12.11 -2.36 2.94
CA GLN A 152 -13.46 -2.49 2.38
C GLN A 152 -13.44 -2.75 0.87
N ILE A 153 -12.47 -2.17 0.17
CA ILE A 153 -12.31 -2.30 -1.27
C ILE A 153 -10.84 -2.63 -1.57
N LEU A 154 -10.62 -3.74 -2.23
CA LEU A 154 -9.32 -4.15 -2.77
C LEU A 154 -9.42 -4.34 -4.28
N GLU A 155 -8.61 -3.61 -5.02
CA GLU A 155 -8.45 -3.82 -6.45
C GLU A 155 -6.96 -4.02 -6.77
N VAL A 156 -6.61 -5.21 -7.26
CA VAL A 156 -5.27 -5.54 -7.77
C VAL A 156 -5.43 -6.15 -9.14
N THR A 157 -5.25 -5.35 -10.16
CA THR A 157 -5.48 -5.74 -11.55
C THR A 157 -4.27 -5.43 -12.42
N GLY A 158 -4.07 -6.21 -13.47
CA GLY A 158 -2.99 -6.01 -14.44
C GLY A 158 -3.46 -6.29 -15.86
N THR A 159 -2.59 -6.05 -16.83
CA THR A 159 -2.86 -6.33 -18.24
C THR A 159 -2.63 -7.80 -18.59
N ILE A 160 -3.33 -8.28 -19.61
CA ILE A 160 -3.12 -9.64 -20.14
C ILE A 160 -1.68 -9.78 -20.62
N GLY A 161 -1.10 -10.93 -20.29
CA GLY A 161 0.27 -11.29 -20.72
C GLY A 161 1.40 -10.66 -19.91
N MET A 162 1.14 -9.60 -19.13
CA MET A 162 2.17 -8.90 -18.36
C MET A 162 2.11 -9.13 -16.85
N SER A 163 0.99 -9.61 -16.32
CA SER A 163 0.82 -9.82 -14.88
C SER A 163 0.71 -11.30 -14.54
N LYS A 164 1.26 -11.67 -13.40
CA LYS A 164 1.08 -13.01 -12.84
C LYS A 164 -0.40 -13.26 -12.54
N MET A 165 -0.84 -14.50 -12.77
CA MET A 165 -2.23 -14.87 -12.58
C MET A 165 -2.48 -15.26 -11.12
N PRO A 166 -3.60 -14.82 -10.53
CA PRO A 166 -4.00 -15.30 -9.21
C PRO A 166 -4.38 -16.79 -9.29
N SER A 167 -4.13 -17.53 -8.22
CA SER A 167 -4.45 -18.96 -8.13
C SER A 167 -5.61 -19.23 -7.17
N GLY A 168 -6.15 -20.48 -7.26
CA GLY A 168 -7.18 -20.92 -6.32
C GLY A 168 -6.73 -20.97 -4.86
N LYS A 169 -5.43 -21.11 -4.60
CA LYS A 169 -4.85 -21.15 -3.24
C LYS A 169 -5.15 -19.88 -2.45
N LEU A 170 -5.10 -18.71 -3.09
CA LEU A 170 -5.46 -17.44 -2.47
C LEU A 170 -6.85 -17.49 -1.83
N PHE A 171 -7.83 -17.97 -2.58
CA PHE A 171 -9.22 -18.04 -2.10
C PHE A 171 -9.42 -19.10 -1.03
N ASP A 172 -8.72 -20.23 -1.12
CA ASP A 172 -8.77 -21.26 -0.10
C ASP A 172 -8.21 -20.77 1.23
N GLU A 173 -7.09 -20.03 1.20
CA GLU A 173 -6.55 -19.40 2.40
C GLU A 173 -7.48 -18.31 2.94
N PHE A 174 -8.01 -17.45 2.08
CA PHE A 174 -8.92 -16.40 2.50
C PHE A 174 -10.20 -16.95 3.13
N ARG A 175 -10.68 -18.10 2.65
CA ARG A 175 -11.82 -18.82 3.24
C ARG A 175 -11.50 -19.40 4.61
N ARG A 176 -10.28 -19.94 4.81
CA ARG A 176 -9.84 -20.51 6.09
C ARG A 176 -9.62 -19.44 7.19
N HIS A 177 -9.44 -18.20 6.80
CA HIS A 177 -9.14 -17.10 7.72
C HIS A 177 -10.23 -16.02 7.67
N PRO A 178 -11.37 -16.23 8.33
CA PRO A 178 -12.51 -15.28 8.29
C PRO A 178 -12.15 -13.91 8.90
N GLY A 179 -11.14 -13.85 9.77
CA GLY A 179 -10.63 -12.60 10.34
C GLY A 179 -9.76 -11.75 9.40
N TRP A 180 -9.40 -12.25 8.22
CA TRP A 180 -8.68 -11.43 7.24
C TRP A 180 -9.65 -10.47 6.56
N ALA A 181 -9.35 -9.17 6.59
CA ALA A 181 -10.19 -8.12 6.02
C ALA A 181 -11.69 -8.37 6.23
N PRO A 182 -12.20 -8.41 7.49
CA PRO A 182 -13.58 -8.81 7.79
C PRO A 182 -14.60 -7.88 7.14
N ASP A 183 -14.26 -6.61 6.94
CA ASP A 183 -15.13 -5.60 6.35
C ASP A 183 -15.05 -5.52 4.81
N LEU A 184 -14.31 -6.45 4.16
CA LEU A 184 -14.13 -6.41 2.71
C LEU A 184 -15.45 -6.69 1.99
N ARG A 185 -15.88 -5.75 1.16
CA ARG A 185 -17.13 -5.80 0.38
C ARG A 185 -16.89 -5.91 -1.13
N SER A 186 -15.72 -5.49 -1.59
CA SER A 186 -15.38 -5.53 -3.01
C SER A 186 -13.93 -6.00 -3.19
N LEU A 187 -13.77 -7.04 -4.00
CA LEU A 187 -12.48 -7.59 -4.41
C LEU A 187 -12.42 -7.64 -5.92
N ALA A 188 -11.61 -6.80 -6.54
CA ALA A 188 -11.35 -6.84 -7.98
C ALA A 188 -9.93 -7.38 -8.23
N ILE A 189 -9.83 -8.45 -8.98
CA ILE A 189 -8.56 -9.10 -9.32
C ILE A 189 -8.53 -9.47 -10.81
N LYS A 190 -7.35 -9.82 -11.30
CA LYS A 190 -7.17 -10.26 -12.68
C LYS A 190 -8.01 -11.50 -12.96
N ASP A 191 -8.67 -11.53 -14.13
CA ASP A 191 -9.45 -12.67 -14.62
C ASP A 191 -8.56 -13.89 -14.92
N ASN A 192 -8.86 -14.99 -14.26
CA ASN A 192 -8.28 -16.33 -14.52
C ASN A 192 -9.39 -17.39 -14.69
N GLU A 193 -10.47 -17.02 -15.37
CA GLU A 193 -11.65 -17.91 -15.55
C GLU A 193 -11.31 -19.22 -16.28
N SER A 194 -10.24 -19.25 -17.08
CA SER A 194 -9.77 -20.47 -17.75
C SER A 194 -9.28 -21.55 -16.78
N ASP A 195 -8.84 -21.17 -15.58
CA ASP A 195 -8.42 -22.12 -14.55
C ASP A 195 -9.63 -22.60 -13.73
N LYS A 196 -10.00 -23.87 -13.93
CA LYS A 196 -11.14 -24.50 -13.24
C LYS A 196 -10.93 -24.56 -11.72
N VAL A 197 -9.69 -24.74 -11.25
CA VAL A 197 -9.37 -24.79 -9.81
C VAL A 197 -9.57 -23.43 -9.19
N PHE A 198 -9.05 -22.39 -9.83
CA PHE A 198 -9.27 -21.01 -9.42
C PHE A 198 -10.75 -20.67 -9.31
N MET A 199 -11.55 -20.99 -10.35
CA MET A 199 -12.98 -20.71 -10.38
C MET A 199 -13.75 -21.46 -9.30
N LYS A 200 -13.37 -22.72 -9.02
CA LYS A 200 -13.98 -23.51 -7.95
C LYS A 200 -13.70 -22.86 -6.58
N SER A 201 -12.46 -22.62 -6.24
CA SER A 201 -12.04 -22.02 -4.96
C SER A 201 -12.65 -20.63 -4.76
N MET A 202 -12.68 -19.80 -5.83
CA MET A 202 -13.28 -18.46 -5.80
C MET A 202 -14.79 -18.54 -5.50
N ARG A 203 -15.54 -19.44 -6.16
CA ARG A 203 -16.98 -19.61 -5.91
C ARG A 203 -17.28 -20.13 -4.50
N GLU A 204 -16.46 -21.05 -3.99
CA GLU A 204 -16.60 -21.57 -2.62
C GLU A 204 -16.33 -20.46 -1.58
N MET A 205 -15.30 -19.68 -1.79
CA MET A 205 -14.99 -18.52 -0.93
C MET A 205 -16.12 -17.48 -0.99
N SER A 206 -16.63 -17.15 -2.18
CA SER A 206 -17.75 -16.21 -2.36
C SER A 206 -19.04 -16.65 -1.66
N ARG A 207 -19.27 -17.98 -1.51
CA ARG A 207 -20.40 -18.49 -0.71
C ARG A 207 -20.16 -18.29 0.78
N SER A 208 -18.92 -18.44 1.24
CA SER A 208 -18.56 -18.24 2.67
C SER A 208 -18.59 -16.78 3.10
N ARG A 209 -18.52 -15.86 2.14
CA ARG A 209 -18.58 -14.40 2.36
C ARG A 209 -19.65 -13.76 1.47
N PRO A 210 -20.93 -13.89 1.84
CA PRO A 210 -22.06 -13.54 0.96
C PRO A 210 -22.17 -12.04 0.64
N ASP A 211 -21.57 -11.17 1.48
CA ASP A 211 -21.57 -9.73 1.27
C ASP A 211 -20.39 -9.24 0.40
N LEU A 212 -19.47 -10.15 0.05
CA LEU A 212 -18.33 -9.84 -0.80
C LEU A 212 -18.70 -9.98 -2.27
N ALA A 213 -18.62 -8.86 -3.00
CA ALA A 213 -18.64 -8.85 -4.45
C ALA A 213 -17.22 -9.09 -5.00
N ILE A 214 -17.07 -10.01 -5.94
CA ILE A 214 -15.80 -10.33 -6.59
C ILE A 214 -15.91 -10.00 -8.06
N SER A 215 -15.00 -9.14 -8.54
CA SER A 215 -14.90 -8.78 -9.95
C SER A 215 -13.64 -9.40 -10.55
N LEU A 216 -13.81 -10.26 -11.53
CA LEU A 216 -12.73 -10.77 -12.37
C LEU A 216 -12.53 -9.79 -13.53
N VAL A 217 -11.42 -9.06 -13.50
CA VAL A 217 -11.14 -7.96 -14.42
C VAL A 217 -10.13 -8.40 -15.46
N ASN A 218 -10.49 -8.18 -16.71
CA ASN A 218 -9.61 -8.36 -17.85
C ASN A 218 -9.31 -7.02 -18.48
N LYS A 219 -8.03 -6.64 -18.55
CA LYS A 219 -7.58 -5.42 -19.21
C LYS A 219 -6.70 -5.80 -20.41
N SER A 220 -7.07 -5.32 -21.58
CA SER A 220 -6.29 -5.48 -22.80
C SER A 220 -5.90 -4.13 -23.37
N GLU A 221 -4.68 -4.09 -23.89
CA GLU A 221 -4.13 -2.93 -24.60
C GLU A 221 -4.16 -3.23 -26.09
N GLU A 222 -4.74 -2.35 -26.87
CA GLU A 222 -4.77 -2.43 -28.31
C GLU A 222 -4.17 -1.16 -28.92
N LYS A 223 -3.14 -1.30 -29.74
CA LYS A 223 -2.56 -0.16 -30.45
C LYS A 223 -3.43 0.19 -31.64
N ARG A 224 -3.97 1.41 -31.67
CA ARG A 224 -4.77 1.95 -32.77
C ARG A 224 -4.22 3.30 -33.19
N TRP A 225 -3.86 3.47 -34.46
CA TRP A 225 -3.47 4.75 -35.06
C TRP A 225 -2.34 5.49 -34.30
N GLY A 226 -1.42 4.75 -33.66
CA GLY A 226 -0.35 5.34 -32.87
C GLY A 226 -0.64 5.44 -31.37
N ASP A 227 -1.89 5.41 -30.96
CA ASP A 227 -2.31 5.42 -29.57
C ASP A 227 -2.65 4.03 -29.04
N TRP A 228 -2.51 3.87 -27.71
CA TRP A 228 -2.91 2.66 -27.03
C TRP A 228 -4.32 2.83 -26.45
N LYS A 229 -5.25 1.99 -26.90
CA LYS A 229 -6.58 1.91 -26.31
C LYS A 229 -6.62 0.85 -25.24
N LEU A 230 -6.92 1.26 -24.01
CA LEU A 230 -7.17 0.33 -22.90
C LEU A 230 -8.64 -0.07 -22.90
N THR A 231 -8.91 -1.36 -23.03
CA THR A 231 -10.25 -1.93 -22.86
C THR A 231 -10.29 -2.72 -21.56
N SER A 232 -11.30 -2.46 -20.75
CA SER A 232 -11.53 -3.18 -19.49
C SER A 232 -12.88 -3.87 -19.52
N THR A 233 -12.90 -5.17 -19.25
CA THR A 233 -14.12 -5.96 -19.07
C THR A 233 -14.09 -6.59 -17.70
N SER A 234 -15.24 -6.70 -17.05
CA SER A 234 -15.38 -7.37 -15.75
C SER A 234 -16.47 -8.43 -15.78
N LYS A 235 -16.29 -9.43 -14.92
CA LYS A 235 -17.30 -10.45 -14.63
C LYS A 235 -17.47 -10.48 -13.13
N ASP A 236 -18.68 -10.20 -12.66
CA ASP A 236 -18.96 -10.03 -11.26
C ASP A 236 -19.61 -11.26 -10.66
N PHE A 237 -19.20 -11.63 -9.45
CA PHE A 237 -19.67 -12.80 -8.72
C PHE A 237 -20.03 -12.38 -7.29
N GLN A 238 -21.15 -12.94 -6.80
CA GLN A 238 -21.55 -12.86 -5.40
C GLN A 238 -22.26 -14.13 -4.99
N LYS A 239 -22.12 -14.57 -3.75
CA LYS A 239 -22.73 -15.81 -3.24
C LYS A 239 -22.44 -17.04 -4.11
N GLY A 240 -21.27 -17.06 -4.76
CA GLY A 240 -20.81 -18.12 -5.66
C GLY A 240 -21.45 -18.13 -7.05
N ARG A 241 -22.27 -17.12 -7.40
CA ARG A 241 -22.96 -17.00 -8.70
C ARG A 241 -22.47 -15.77 -9.47
N LYS A 242 -22.47 -15.88 -10.80
CA LYS A 242 -22.23 -14.72 -11.66
C LYS A 242 -23.43 -13.78 -11.56
N ILE A 243 -23.16 -12.48 -11.42
CA ILE A 243 -24.16 -11.43 -11.44
C ILE A 243 -24.15 -10.83 -12.84
N SER A 244 -25.32 -10.75 -13.47
CA SER A 244 -25.50 -9.94 -14.69
C SER A 244 -25.91 -8.54 -14.24
N MET A 245 -25.08 -7.54 -14.54
CA MET A 245 -25.48 -6.14 -14.46
C MET A 245 -26.11 -5.70 -15.77
#